data_8e17aea375b548e5723dfcf38b0e64bb
#
_entry.id   8e17aea375b548e5723dfcf38b0e64bb
#
_cell.length_a   1.000
_cell.length_b   1.000
_cell.length_c   1.000
_cell.angle_alpha   90.00
_cell.angle_beta   90.00
_cell.angle_gamma   90.00
#
_symmetry.space_group_name_H-M   'P 1'
#
loop_
_entity.id
_entity.type
_entity.pdbx_description
1 polymer ?
#
loop_
_entity_poly.entity_id
_entity_poly.type
_entity_poly.pdbx_seq_one_letter_code
_entity_poly.pdbx_strand_id
1 'polypeptide(L)'
;MKYELYNKVFATAYALLATSVLVVAASAPFLAVLLFTPVVSSWPLLVLTAPFLGPAVAAAHAVFGSGTSDVVRGFARGWWSHGRRAAVVAGAASGVLVVLVVDVRAAWGSPVGAVAIPVLAVLALLTVVTALVTLTAVVERPDVPVRRLARACLFLALRRVHFSVVSLAALWVFAAAVGAMPVPALGLLTGPVLYVVWVGNRATLRGVRAVEEPELAAR
;
A
#
# COMPACT_ATOMS: atom_id res chain seq x y z
N MET A 1 16.29 -15.19 -28.66
CA MET A 1 15.06 -14.44 -28.31
C MET A 1 14.08 -15.24 -27.43
N LYS A 2 13.66 -16.48 -27.76
CA LYS A 2 12.67 -17.23 -26.94
C LYS A 2 13.21 -17.56 -25.52
N TYR A 3 14.45 -17.98 -25.37
CA TYR A 3 15.07 -18.32 -24.07
C TYR A 3 15.21 -17.12 -23.13
N GLU A 4 15.53 -15.93 -23.66
CA GLU A 4 15.60 -14.71 -22.84
C GLU A 4 14.23 -14.27 -22.32
N LEU A 5 13.18 -14.46 -23.13
CA LEU A 5 11.81 -14.16 -22.72
C LEU A 5 11.37 -15.10 -21.59
N TYR A 6 11.64 -16.41 -21.75
CA TYR A 6 11.35 -17.40 -20.71
C TYR A 6 12.08 -17.07 -19.40
N ASN A 7 13.38 -16.78 -19.45
CA ASN A 7 14.14 -16.42 -18.24
C ASN A 7 13.60 -15.16 -17.56
N LYS A 8 13.18 -14.13 -18.32
CA LYS A 8 12.58 -12.93 -17.75
C LYS A 8 11.24 -13.21 -17.10
N VAL A 9 10.38 -14.00 -17.73
CA VAL A 9 9.06 -14.37 -17.18
C VAL A 9 9.24 -15.18 -15.89
N PHE A 10 10.11 -16.19 -15.89
CA PHE A 10 10.38 -16.98 -14.70
C PHE A 10 10.99 -16.16 -13.58
N ALA A 11 11.96 -15.29 -13.86
CA ALA A 11 12.57 -14.40 -12.87
C ALA A 11 11.53 -13.45 -12.26
N THR A 12 10.62 -12.89 -13.07
CA THR A 12 9.55 -12.03 -12.57
C THR A 12 8.55 -12.81 -11.73
N ALA A 13 8.10 -13.98 -12.17
CA ALA A 13 7.19 -14.82 -11.41
C ALA A 13 7.80 -15.24 -10.06
N TYR A 14 9.06 -15.66 -10.06
CA TYR A 14 9.79 -15.96 -8.83
C TYR A 14 9.87 -14.76 -7.90
N ALA A 15 10.22 -13.57 -8.43
CA ALA A 15 10.32 -12.35 -7.63
C ALA A 15 8.96 -11.98 -7.00
N LEU A 16 7.85 -12.13 -7.73
CA LEU A 16 6.52 -11.86 -7.21
C LEU A 16 6.11 -12.85 -6.11
N LEU A 17 6.35 -14.16 -6.33
CA LEU A 17 6.02 -15.19 -5.33
C LEU A 17 6.90 -15.06 -4.08
N ALA A 18 8.21 -14.89 -4.25
CA ALA A 18 9.12 -14.69 -3.12
C ALA A 18 8.76 -13.43 -2.33
N THR A 19 8.39 -12.34 -3.01
CA THR A 19 7.91 -11.11 -2.35
C THR A 19 6.59 -11.35 -1.61
N SER A 20 5.65 -12.15 -2.15
CA SER A 20 4.42 -12.53 -1.44
C SER A 20 4.74 -13.17 -0.09
N VAL A 21 5.60 -14.20 -0.10
CA VAL A 21 5.97 -14.92 1.12
C VAL A 21 6.65 -13.99 2.14
N LEU A 22 7.57 -13.14 1.69
CA LEU A 22 8.26 -12.19 2.56
C LEU A 22 7.32 -11.15 3.17
N VAL A 23 6.38 -10.62 2.38
CA VAL A 23 5.37 -9.66 2.88
C VAL A 23 4.45 -10.33 3.89
N VAL A 24 3.97 -11.54 3.62
CA VAL A 24 3.13 -12.31 4.56
C VAL A 24 3.89 -12.58 5.86
N ALA A 25 5.14 -13.04 5.78
CA ALA A 25 5.99 -13.26 6.95
C ALA A 25 6.23 -11.98 7.76
N ALA A 26 6.54 -10.87 7.08
CA ALA A 26 6.75 -9.58 7.72
C ALA A 26 5.48 -8.98 8.34
N SER A 27 4.31 -9.27 7.75
CA SER A 27 2.99 -8.83 8.22
C SER A 27 2.33 -9.85 9.16
N ALA A 28 3.02 -10.93 9.53
CA ALA A 28 2.48 -12.03 10.32
C ALA A 28 1.77 -11.57 11.63
N PRO A 29 2.27 -10.59 12.40
CA PRO A 29 1.56 -10.13 13.61
C PRO A 29 0.19 -9.54 13.29
N PHE A 30 0.06 -8.76 12.21
CA PHE A 30 -1.21 -8.20 11.77
C PHE A 30 -2.14 -9.28 11.21
N LEU A 31 -1.61 -10.16 10.37
CA LEU A 31 -2.39 -11.24 9.76
C LEU A 31 -2.87 -12.25 10.81
N ALA A 32 -2.06 -12.54 11.82
CA ALA A 32 -2.47 -13.42 12.91
C ALA A 32 -3.68 -12.84 13.66
N VAL A 33 -3.65 -11.55 14.02
CA VAL A 33 -4.80 -10.91 14.65
C VAL A 33 -6.01 -10.92 13.71
N LEU A 34 -5.83 -10.59 12.43
CA LEU A 34 -6.91 -10.51 11.45
C LEU A 34 -7.61 -11.86 11.20
N LEU A 35 -6.84 -12.97 11.14
CA LEU A 35 -7.35 -14.29 10.77
C LEU A 35 -7.86 -15.10 11.97
N PHE A 36 -7.26 -14.91 13.14
CA PHE A 36 -7.54 -15.76 14.29
C PHE A 36 -8.41 -15.09 15.36
N THR A 37 -8.74 -13.79 15.22
CA THR A 37 -9.57 -13.10 16.20
C THR A 37 -10.75 -12.36 15.53
N PRO A 38 -11.90 -12.26 16.23
CA PRO A 38 -13.03 -11.48 15.70
C PRO A 38 -12.65 -10.00 15.58
N VAL A 39 -12.73 -9.46 14.36
CA VAL A 39 -12.32 -8.08 14.03
C VAL A 39 -12.99 -7.04 14.93
N VAL A 40 -14.26 -7.28 15.30
CA VAL A 40 -15.06 -6.34 16.10
C VAL A 40 -14.51 -6.17 17.52
N SER A 41 -14.02 -7.23 18.14
CA SER A 41 -13.45 -7.18 19.53
C SER A 41 -11.96 -6.89 19.55
N SER A 42 -11.24 -7.21 18.48
CA SER A 42 -9.79 -7.12 18.41
C SER A 42 -9.27 -5.91 17.65
N TRP A 43 -10.14 -4.93 17.36
CA TRP A 43 -9.75 -3.72 16.64
C TRP A 43 -8.55 -2.97 17.27
N PRO A 44 -8.35 -2.91 18.62
CA PRO A 44 -7.18 -2.23 19.17
C PRO A 44 -5.86 -2.96 18.81
N LEU A 45 -5.89 -4.29 18.75
CA LEU A 45 -4.73 -5.10 18.35
C LEU A 45 -4.43 -4.94 16.85
N LEU A 46 -5.47 -4.84 16.00
CA LEU A 46 -5.30 -4.54 14.58
C LEU A 46 -4.64 -3.18 14.36
N VAL A 47 -5.06 -2.17 15.11
CA VAL A 47 -4.45 -0.83 15.05
C VAL A 47 -3.00 -0.84 15.52
N LEU A 48 -2.71 -1.58 16.59
CA LEU A 48 -1.36 -1.71 17.13
C LEU A 48 -0.41 -2.44 16.18
N THR A 49 -0.92 -3.43 15.45
CA THR A 49 -0.13 -4.22 14.50
C THR A 49 -0.11 -3.66 13.07
N ALA A 50 -1.03 -2.76 12.71
CA ALA A 50 -1.08 -2.13 11.40
C ALA A 50 0.22 -1.41 10.96
N PRO A 51 1.01 -0.76 11.84
CA PRO A 51 2.29 -0.17 11.46
C PRO A 51 3.28 -1.16 10.82
N PHE A 52 3.17 -2.47 11.08
CA PHE A 52 4.02 -3.48 10.44
C PHE A 52 3.74 -3.68 8.95
N LEU A 53 2.53 -3.34 8.48
CA LEU A 53 2.20 -3.38 7.05
C LEU A 53 3.01 -2.38 6.24
N GLY A 54 3.26 -1.19 6.79
CA GLY A 54 4.00 -0.13 6.10
C GLY A 54 5.40 -0.56 5.64
N PRO A 55 6.27 -1.02 6.56
CA PRO A 55 7.58 -1.55 6.23
C PRO A 55 7.53 -2.72 5.23
N ALA A 56 6.56 -3.64 5.36
CA ALA A 56 6.41 -4.78 4.46
C ALA A 56 6.11 -4.33 3.01
N VAL A 57 5.17 -3.40 2.85
CA VAL A 57 4.82 -2.83 1.54
C VAL A 57 5.97 -2.00 0.97
N ALA A 58 6.63 -1.17 1.78
CA ALA A 58 7.77 -0.38 1.33
C ALA A 58 8.95 -1.26 0.89
N ALA A 59 9.24 -2.34 1.61
CA ALA A 59 10.27 -3.32 1.24
C ALA A 59 9.94 -4.02 -0.08
N ALA A 60 8.67 -4.42 -0.30
CA ALA A 60 8.21 -4.97 -1.58
C ALA A 60 8.41 -3.97 -2.73
N HIS A 61 8.03 -2.71 -2.54
CA HIS A 61 8.23 -1.65 -3.55
C HIS A 61 9.72 -1.41 -3.84
N ALA A 62 10.60 -1.51 -2.84
CA ALA A 62 12.05 -1.41 -3.03
C ALA A 62 12.58 -2.57 -3.89
N VAL A 63 12.11 -3.80 -3.70
CA VAL A 63 12.45 -4.96 -4.53
C VAL A 63 12.00 -4.73 -5.98
N PHE A 64 10.76 -4.31 -6.20
CA PHE A 64 10.23 -4.05 -7.54
C PHE A 64 10.97 -2.92 -8.26
N GLY A 65 11.44 -1.91 -7.51
CA GLY A 65 12.18 -0.77 -8.04
C GLY A 65 13.63 -1.09 -8.42
N SER A 66 14.27 -2.00 -7.69
CA SER A 66 15.69 -2.32 -7.88
C SER A 66 15.95 -3.39 -8.94
N GLY A 67 14.94 -4.22 -9.27
CA GLY A 67 15.08 -5.34 -10.21
C GLY A 67 16.15 -6.35 -9.81
N THR A 68 16.48 -6.44 -8.51
CA THR A 68 17.54 -7.30 -8.00
C THR A 68 17.21 -8.78 -8.18
N SER A 69 18.19 -9.58 -8.59
CA SER A 69 18.10 -11.04 -8.65
C SER A 69 17.97 -11.68 -7.25
N ASP A 70 18.44 -11.00 -6.20
CA ASP A 70 18.38 -11.44 -4.81
C ASP A 70 17.23 -10.73 -4.07
N VAL A 71 16.04 -11.29 -4.20
CA VAL A 71 14.79 -10.76 -3.63
C VAL A 71 14.86 -10.63 -2.11
N VAL A 72 15.43 -11.63 -1.43
CA VAL A 72 15.49 -11.68 0.04
C VAL A 72 16.36 -10.56 0.59
N ARG A 73 17.55 -10.38 0.04
CA ARG A 73 18.45 -9.28 0.45
C ARG A 73 17.89 -7.91 0.08
N GLY A 74 17.26 -7.81 -1.09
CA GLY A 74 16.59 -6.58 -1.53
C GLY A 74 15.47 -6.18 -0.56
N PHE A 75 14.64 -7.15 -0.15
CA PHE A 75 13.57 -6.97 0.81
C PHE A 75 14.10 -6.56 2.19
N ALA A 76 15.07 -7.29 2.73
CA ALA A 76 15.68 -6.96 4.02
C ALA A 76 16.29 -5.55 4.02
N ARG A 77 17.02 -5.19 2.98
CA ARG A 77 17.58 -3.84 2.83
C ARG A 77 16.48 -2.78 2.76
N GLY A 78 15.43 -3.00 1.99
CA GLY A 78 14.27 -2.10 1.89
C GLY A 78 13.56 -1.93 3.24
N TRP A 79 13.40 -3.04 3.98
CA TRP A 79 12.82 -3.04 5.32
C TRP A 79 13.59 -2.15 6.29
N TRP A 80 14.90 -2.34 6.38
CA TRP A 80 15.72 -1.57 7.33
C TRP A 80 15.91 -0.11 6.91
N SER A 81 16.05 0.17 5.62
CA SER A 81 16.29 1.54 5.13
C SER A 81 15.05 2.44 5.17
N HIS A 82 13.87 1.90 4.86
CA HIS A 82 12.63 2.67 4.74
C HIS A 82 11.61 2.35 5.84
N GLY A 83 11.83 1.31 6.64
CA GLY A 83 10.86 0.72 7.56
C GLY A 83 10.29 1.72 8.56
N ARG A 84 11.13 2.51 9.24
CA ARG A 84 10.67 3.51 10.22
C ARG A 84 9.75 4.56 9.60
N ARG A 85 10.09 5.06 8.42
CA ARG A 85 9.30 6.07 7.71
C ARG A 85 7.97 5.48 7.22
N ALA A 86 8.03 4.26 6.70
CA ALA A 86 6.86 3.53 6.24
C ALA A 86 5.92 3.16 7.40
N ALA A 87 6.45 2.79 8.58
CA ALA A 87 5.66 2.53 9.76
C ALA A 87 4.91 3.79 10.26
N VAL A 88 5.54 4.96 10.18
CA VAL A 88 4.88 6.24 10.50
C VAL A 88 3.72 6.52 9.54
N VAL A 89 3.90 6.27 8.23
CA VAL A 89 2.83 6.44 7.24
C VAL A 89 1.67 5.50 7.51
N ALA A 90 1.97 4.21 7.72
CA ALA A 90 0.95 3.20 7.99
C ALA A 90 0.23 3.46 9.33
N GLY A 91 0.96 3.82 10.38
CA GLY A 91 0.38 4.17 11.68
C GLY A 91 -0.52 5.40 11.62
N ALA A 92 -0.09 6.46 10.92
CA ALA A 92 -0.92 7.65 10.72
C ALA A 92 -2.19 7.34 9.92
N ALA A 93 -2.07 6.57 8.83
CA ALA A 93 -3.22 6.14 8.03
C ALA A 93 -4.19 5.29 8.85
N SER A 94 -3.68 4.33 9.65
CA SER A 94 -4.49 3.50 10.53
C SER A 94 -5.22 4.33 11.59
N GLY A 95 -4.55 5.32 12.18
CA GLY A 95 -5.18 6.23 13.13
C GLY A 95 -6.36 7.01 12.50
N VAL A 96 -6.17 7.55 11.30
CA VAL A 96 -7.25 8.22 10.56
C VAL A 96 -8.40 7.25 10.25
N LEU A 97 -8.09 6.04 9.78
CA LEU A 97 -9.11 5.03 9.48
C LEU A 97 -9.92 4.63 10.70
N VAL A 98 -9.28 4.51 11.87
CA VAL A 98 -9.99 4.23 13.14
C VAL A 98 -10.99 5.33 13.46
N VAL A 99 -10.58 6.59 13.38
CA VAL A 99 -11.48 7.72 13.62
C VAL A 99 -12.68 7.65 12.66
N LEU A 100 -12.42 7.46 11.35
CA LEU A 100 -13.49 7.36 10.36
C LEU A 100 -14.45 6.18 10.62
N VAL A 101 -13.94 5.03 11.06
CA VAL A 101 -14.76 3.86 11.41
C VAL A 101 -15.62 4.15 12.66
N VAL A 102 -15.06 4.82 13.66
CA VAL A 102 -15.81 5.24 14.86
C VAL A 102 -16.92 6.22 14.47
N ASP A 103 -16.62 7.20 13.60
CA ASP A 103 -17.60 8.16 13.12
C ASP A 103 -18.73 7.48 12.31
N VAL A 104 -18.41 6.50 11.45
CA VAL A 104 -19.41 5.69 10.74
C VAL A 104 -20.31 4.95 11.72
N ARG A 105 -19.74 4.35 12.77
CA ARG A 105 -20.54 3.66 13.80
C ARG A 105 -21.43 4.61 14.58
N ALA A 106 -20.95 5.79 14.91
CA ALA A 106 -21.72 6.83 15.61
C ALA A 106 -22.86 7.39 14.74
N ALA A 107 -22.63 7.53 13.43
CA ALA A 107 -23.62 8.00 12.47
C ALA A 107 -24.66 6.91 12.08
N TRP A 108 -24.36 5.64 12.37
CA TRP A 108 -25.23 4.51 11.99
C TRP A 108 -26.60 4.59 12.66
N GLY A 109 -27.67 4.48 11.86
CA GLY A 109 -29.05 4.55 12.36
C GLY A 109 -29.57 5.97 12.62
N SER A 110 -28.74 7.01 12.42
CA SER A 110 -29.18 8.41 12.52
C SER A 110 -29.61 8.97 11.16
N PRO A 111 -30.53 9.96 11.10
CA PRO A 111 -30.88 10.62 9.85
C PRO A 111 -29.69 11.30 9.16
N VAL A 112 -28.73 11.78 9.92
CA VAL A 112 -27.47 12.37 9.42
C VAL A 112 -26.58 11.31 8.76
N GLY A 113 -26.68 10.06 9.19
CA GLY A 113 -25.90 8.94 8.66
C GLY A 113 -26.07 8.70 7.17
N ALA A 114 -27.27 8.98 6.63
CA ALA A 114 -27.54 8.81 5.21
C ALA A 114 -26.61 9.64 4.31
N VAL A 115 -26.18 10.82 4.77
CA VAL A 115 -25.24 11.69 4.06
C VAL A 115 -23.82 11.49 4.57
N ALA A 116 -23.63 11.35 5.88
CA ALA A 116 -22.31 11.26 6.51
C ALA A 116 -21.56 9.97 6.10
N ILE A 117 -22.21 8.82 6.09
CA ILE A 117 -21.59 7.53 5.80
C ILE A 117 -20.92 7.48 4.41
N PRO A 118 -21.57 7.89 3.30
CA PRO A 118 -20.90 7.96 2.00
C PRO A 118 -19.67 8.88 1.98
N VAL A 119 -19.75 10.03 2.65
CA VAL A 119 -18.63 10.98 2.74
C VAL A 119 -17.45 10.36 3.51
N LEU A 120 -17.72 9.74 4.67
CA LEU A 120 -16.71 9.06 5.47
C LEU A 120 -16.09 7.88 4.70
N ALA A 121 -16.87 7.14 3.92
CA ALA A 121 -16.37 6.06 3.07
C ALA A 121 -15.40 6.61 1.99
N VAL A 122 -15.74 7.72 1.35
CA VAL A 122 -14.85 8.38 0.38
C VAL A 122 -13.55 8.84 1.05
N LEU A 123 -13.63 9.42 2.26
CA LEU A 123 -12.45 9.82 3.04
C LEU A 123 -11.58 8.62 3.42
N ALA A 124 -12.19 7.49 3.78
CA ALA A 124 -11.46 6.26 4.09
C ALA A 124 -10.72 5.74 2.85
N LEU A 125 -11.39 5.68 1.69
CA LEU A 125 -10.76 5.29 0.43
C LEU A 125 -9.61 6.22 0.05
N LEU A 126 -9.82 7.53 0.18
CA LEU A 126 -8.79 8.54 -0.08
C LEU A 126 -7.58 8.38 0.85
N THR A 127 -7.82 8.05 2.13
CA THR A 127 -6.76 7.78 3.11
C THR A 127 -5.93 6.56 2.69
N VAL A 128 -6.57 5.46 2.30
CA VAL A 128 -5.87 4.25 1.83
C VAL A 128 -5.02 4.55 0.60
N VAL A 129 -5.60 5.20 -0.42
CA VAL A 129 -4.88 5.55 -1.65
C VAL A 129 -3.69 6.46 -1.35
N THR A 130 -3.90 7.51 -0.56
CA THR A 130 -2.83 8.44 -0.17
C THR A 130 -1.71 7.72 0.57
N ALA A 131 -2.03 6.79 1.47
CA ALA A 131 -1.04 5.99 2.18
C ALA A 131 -0.22 5.13 1.21
N LEU A 132 -0.86 4.44 0.26
CA LEU A 132 -0.17 3.60 -0.73
C LEU A 132 0.76 4.41 -1.65
N VAL A 133 0.28 5.55 -2.16
CA VAL A 133 1.12 6.43 -2.99
C VAL A 133 2.29 6.99 -2.16
N THR A 134 2.04 7.36 -0.89
CA THR A 134 3.09 7.86 0.02
C THR A 134 4.11 6.79 0.35
N LEU A 135 3.72 5.53 0.55
CA LEU A 135 4.65 4.42 0.76
C LEU A 135 5.56 4.21 -0.45
N THR A 136 5.04 4.32 -1.67
CA THR A 136 5.84 4.28 -2.90
C THR A 136 6.80 5.47 -2.97
N ALA A 137 6.32 6.67 -2.64
CA ALA A 137 7.10 7.89 -2.65
C ALA A 137 8.24 7.90 -1.60
N VAL A 138 8.02 7.30 -0.42
CA VAL A 138 9.05 7.12 0.63
C VAL A 138 10.24 6.30 0.12
N VAL A 139 9.99 5.29 -0.71
CA VAL A 139 11.04 4.47 -1.32
C VAL A 139 11.77 5.22 -2.44
N GLU A 140 11.04 5.94 -3.28
CA GLU A 140 11.61 6.65 -4.44
C GLU A 140 12.31 7.98 -4.08
N ARG A 141 11.91 8.62 -2.97
CA ARG A 141 12.44 9.92 -2.52
C ARG A 141 12.79 9.88 -1.02
N PRO A 142 13.89 9.21 -0.65
CA PRO A 142 14.30 9.07 0.76
C PRO A 142 14.67 10.41 1.41
N ASP A 143 15.05 11.43 0.64
CA ASP A 143 15.54 12.72 1.16
C ASP A 143 14.40 13.67 1.58
N VAL A 144 13.16 13.43 1.09
CA VAL A 144 12.03 14.32 1.36
C VAL A 144 11.31 13.91 2.66
N PRO A 145 10.98 14.85 3.56
CA PRO A 145 10.26 14.54 4.79
C PRO A 145 8.87 13.98 4.51
N VAL A 146 8.47 12.94 5.26
CA VAL A 146 7.20 12.19 5.08
C VAL A 146 5.98 13.12 5.02
N ARG A 147 5.94 14.17 5.85
CA ARG A 147 4.82 15.12 5.88
C ARG A 147 4.63 15.88 4.56
N ARG A 148 5.72 16.25 3.88
CA ARG A 148 5.65 16.87 2.54
C ARG A 148 5.21 15.87 1.50
N LEU A 149 5.74 14.65 1.54
CA LEU A 149 5.33 13.57 0.65
C LEU A 149 3.83 13.27 0.79
N ALA A 150 3.33 13.11 2.02
CA ALA A 150 1.93 12.80 2.26
C ALA A 150 0.98 13.89 1.69
N ARG A 151 1.31 15.18 1.88
CA ARG A 151 0.52 16.28 1.32
C ARG A 151 0.54 16.28 -0.22
N ALA A 152 1.70 16.10 -0.82
CA ALA A 152 1.83 16.02 -2.27
C ALA A 152 1.06 14.81 -2.82
N CYS A 153 1.18 13.64 -2.18
CA CYS A 153 0.50 12.41 -2.57
C CYS A 153 -1.02 12.53 -2.44
N LEU A 154 -1.54 13.23 -1.41
CA LEU A 154 -2.96 13.51 -1.27
C LEU A 154 -3.49 14.32 -2.46
N PHE A 155 -2.79 15.36 -2.85
CA PHE A 155 -3.17 16.19 -4.00
C PHE A 155 -3.11 15.36 -5.32
N LEU A 156 -2.10 14.51 -5.47
CA LEU A 156 -1.98 13.63 -6.63
C LEU A 156 -3.08 12.58 -6.69
N ALA A 157 -3.43 11.99 -5.56
CA ALA A 157 -4.50 11.00 -5.47
C ALA A 157 -5.84 11.58 -5.96
N LEU A 158 -6.12 12.84 -5.61
CA LEU A 158 -7.31 13.56 -6.08
C LEU A 158 -7.25 13.92 -7.56
N ARG A 159 -6.07 14.31 -8.08
CA ARG A 159 -5.92 14.73 -9.47
C ARG A 159 -5.92 13.54 -10.47
N ARG A 160 -5.48 12.36 -10.04
CA ARG A 160 -5.33 11.17 -10.88
C ARG A 160 -6.17 9.99 -10.40
N VAL A 161 -7.46 10.25 -10.27
CA VAL A 161 -8.45 9.29 -9.72
C VAL A 161 -8.42 7.94 -10.45
N HIS A 162 -8.19 7.91 -11.76
CA HIS A 162 -8.20 6.66 -12.54
C HIS A 162 -7.14 5.64 -12.08
N PHE A 163 -5.91 6.07 -11.73
CA PHE A 163 -4.90 5.17 -11.17
C PHE A 163 -5.25 4.73 -9.75
N SER A 164 -5.87 5.62 -8.97
CA SER A 164 -6.38 5.31 -7.64
C SER A 164 -7.46 4.24 -7.69
N VAL A 165 -8.38 4.33 -8.67
CA VAL A 165 -9.44 3.34 -8.88
C VAL A 165 -8.86 1.95 -9.21
N VAL A 166 -7.86 1.87 -10.08
CA VAL A 166 -7.20 0.60 -10.42
C VAL A 166 -6.55 -0.03 -9.18
N SER A 167 -5.84 0.76 -8.38
CA SER A 167 -5.23 0.28 -7.14
C SER A 167 -6.27 -0.19 -6.12
N LEU A 168 -7.38 0.53 -5.98
CA LEU A 168 -8.49 0.15 -5.10
C LEU A 168 -9.21 -1.11 -5.60
N ALA A 169 -9.43 -1.23 -6.91
CA ALA A 169 -10.01 -2.42 -7.51
C ALA A 169 -9.13 -3.65 -7.27
N ALA A 170 -7.82 -3.53 -7.45
CA ALA A 170 -6.87 -4.61 -7.17
C ALA A 170 -6.90 -5.02 -5.69
N LEU A 171 -6.95 -4.05 -4.76
CA LEU A 171 -7.07 -4.32 -3.33
C LEU A 171 -8.42 -4.93 -2.96
N TRP A 172 -9.49 -4.50 -3.58
CA TRP A 172 -10.82 -5.08 -3.35
C TRP A 172 -10.89 -6.54 -3.80
N VAL A 173 -10.38 -6.84 -5.01
CA VAL A 173 -10.27 -8.23 -5.51
C VAL A 173 -9.40 -9.07 -4.57
N PHE A 174 -8.29 -8.51 -4.09
CA PHE A 174 -7.44 -9.19 -3.12
C PHE A 174 -8.16 -9.47 -1.80
N ALA A 175 -8.87 -8.49 -1.25
CA ALA A 175 -9.64 -8.65 -0.02
C ALA A 175 -10.75 -9.70 -0.17
N ALA A 176 -11.44 -9.71 -1.30
CA ALA A 176 -12.46 -10.72 -1.62
C ALA A 176 -11.84 -12.13 -1.74
N ALA A 177 -10.67 -12.24 -2.37
CA ALA A 177 -9.94 -13.51 -2.48
C ALA A 177 -9.46 -14.02 -1.11
N VAL A 178 -8.97 -13.13 -0.24
CA VAL A 178 -8.57 -13.47 1.14
C VAL A 178 -9.79 -13.92 1.95
N GLY A 179 -10.94 -13.30 1.76
CA GLY A 179 -12.19 -13.71 2.41
C GLY A 179 -12.68 -15.10 1.97
N ALA A 180 -12.45 -15.47 0.70
CA ALA A 180 -12.85 -16.76 0.16
C ALA A 180 -11.83 -17.88 0.47
N MET A 181 -10.55 -17.60 0.26
CA MET A 181 -9.45 -18.57 0.40
C MET A 181 -8.21 -17.86 0.97
N PRO A 182 -8.10 -17.69 2.31
CA PRO A 182 -7.07 -16.84 2.92
C PRO A 182 -5.64 -17.30 2.60
N VAL A 183 -5.33 -18.59 2.73
CA VAL A 183 -3.96 -19.11 2.56
C VAL A 183 -3.44 -18.95 1.14
N PRO A 184 -4.13 -19.46 0.08
CA PRO A 184 -3.65 -19.28 -1.29
C PRO A 184 -3.68 -17.83 -1.76
N ALA A 185 -4.66 -17.03 -1.33
CA ALA A 185 -4.73 -15.62 -1.69
C ALA A 185 -3.53 -14.84 -1.12
N LEU A 186 -3.20 -15.03 0.15
CA LEU A 186 -2.04 -14.39 0.76
C LEU A 186 -0.73 -14.85 0.13
N GLY A 187 -0.56 -16.16 -0.13
CA GLY A 187 0.69 -16.68 -0.69
C GLY A 187 0.93 -16.31 -2.15
N LEU A 188 -0.11 -16.30 -2.99
CA LEU A 188 0.03 -16.15 -4.43
C LEU A 188 -0.29 -14.75 -4.94
N LEU A 189 -1.31 -14.08 -4.37
CA LEU A 189 -1.81 -12.81 -4.91
C LEU A 189 -1.17 -11.56 -4.29
N THR A 190 -0.59 -11.64 -3.10
CA THR A 190 0.01 -10.47 -2.43
C THR A 190 1.07 -9.78 -3.30
N GLY A 191 2.02 -10.51 -3.87
CA GLY A 191 3.07 -9.96 -4.73
C GLY A 191 2.50 -9.33 -6.00
N PRO A 192 1.72 -10.06 -6.81
CA PRO A 192 1.09 -9.50 -8.01
C PRO A 192 0.24 -8.26 -7.74
N VAL A 193 -0.58 -8.26 -6.69
CA VAL A 193 -1.41 -7.09 -6.31
C VAL A 193 -0.54 -5.90 -5.91
N LEU A 194 0.47 -6.11 -5.07
CA LEU A 194 1.40 -5.05 -4.69
C LEU A 194 2.20 -4.53 -5.89
N TYR A 195 2.52 -5.38 -6.85
CA TYR A 195 3.18 -4.98 -8.09
C TYR A 195 2.28 -4.06 -8.94
N VAL A 196 0.99 -4.41 -9.10
CA VAL A 196 0.01 -3.57 -9.81
C VAL A 196 -0.14 -2.22 -9.11
N VAL A 197 -0.27 -2.21 -7.79
CA VAL A 197 -0.33 -0.98 -6.98
C VAL A 197 0.94 -0.15 -7.16
N TRP A 198 2.12 -0.77 -7.11
CA TRP A 198 3.39 -0.09 -7.30
C TRP A 198 3.52 0.55 -8.69
N VAL A 199 3.15 -0.18 -9.76
CA VAL A 199 3.19 0.36 -11.13
C VAL A 199 2.25 1.55 -11.27
N GLY A 200 1.02 1.46 -10.77
CA GLY A 200 0.04 2.54 -10.78
C GLY A 200 0.52 3.78 -10.02
N ASN A 201 1.04 3.57 -8.81
CA ASN A 201 1.59 4.65 -7.98
C ASN A 201 2.81 5.32 -8.63
N ARG A 202 3.69 4.53 -9.24
CA ARG A 202 4.87 5.04 -9.94
C ARG A 202 4.49 5.86 -11.18
N ALA A 203 3.47 5.44 -11.93
CA ALA A 203 2.92 6.22 -13.04
C ALA A 203 2.35 7.56 -12.57
N THR A 204 1.70 7.57 -11.40
CA THR A 204 1.20 8.78 -10.74
C THR A 204 2.33 9.73 -10.37
N LEU A 205 3.41 9.23 -9.78
CA LEU A 205 4.57 10.03 -9.35
C LEU A 205 5.42 10.57 -10.51
N ARG A 206 5.58 9.83 -11.61
CA ARG A 206 6.33 10.28 -12.80
C ARG A 206 5.68 11.47 -13.48
N GLY A 207 4.37 11.54 -13.49
CA GLY A 207 3.66 12.67 -14.10
C GLY A 207 3.89 14.02 -13.40
N VAL A 208 4.44 14.03 -12.18
CA VAL A 208 4.81 15.25 -11.45
C VAL A 208 6.20 15.72 -11.87
N ARG A 209 7.14 14.81 -12.08
CA ARG A 209 8.48 15.16 -12.58
C ARG A 209 8.42 15.90 -13.91
N ALA A 210 7.54 15.47 -14.81
CA ALA A 210 7.37 16.10 -16.13
C ALA A 210 6.79 17.53 -16.05
N VAL A 211 6.17 17.91 -14.92
CA VAL A 211 5.62 19.26 -14.73
C VAL A 211 6.62 20.16 -13.97
N GLU A 212 7.44 19.59 -13.09
CA GLU A 212 8.42 20.35 -12.27
C GLU A 212 9.74 20.66 -13.02
N GLU A 213 10.17 19.78 -13.95
CA GLU A 213 11.42 19.99 -14.70
C GLU A 213 11.47 21.28 -15.54
N PRO A 214 10.39 21.69 -16.26
CA PRO A 214 10.42 22.95 -17.02
C PRO A 214 10.43 24.20 -16.11
N GLU A 215 9.84 24.13 -14.93
CA GLU A 215 9.80 25.26 -13.98
C GLU A 215 11.16 25.49 -13.29
N LEU A 216 11.92 24.40 -13.04
CA LEU A 216 13.26 24.47 -12.48
C LEU A 216 14.32 24.88 -13.51
N ALA A 217 14.12 24.54 -14.78
CA ALA A 217 14.99 24.96 -15.88
C ALA A 217 14.81 26.42 -16.28
N ALA A 218 13.70 27.05 -15.89
CA ALA A 218 13.38 28.45 -16.18
C ALA A 218 13.80 29.43 -15.06
N ARG A 219 14.39 28.93 -13.96
CA ARG A 219 14.92 29.73 -12.85
C ARG A 219 16.44 29.75 -12.83
#